data_28f14f31f92757205874965e01266045
#
_entry.id   28f14f31f92757205874965e01266045
#
_cell.length_a   1.000
_cell.length_b   1.000
_cell.length_c   1.000
_cell.angle_alpha   90.00
_cell.angle_beta   90.00
_cell.angle_gamma   90.00
#
_symmetry.space_group_name_H-M   'P 1'
#
loop_
_entity.id
_entity.type
_entity.pdbx_description
1 polymer ?
#
loop_
_entity_poly.entity_id
_entity_poly.type
_entity_poly.pdbx_seq_one_letter_code
_entity_poly.pdbx_strand_id
1 'polypeptide(L)'
;VTQLFGDRMYISNATGCSSIWGGPGATSPYCTDKNGHGPAWCNSLFEDNAEHGFGMFIGQEKLREDLADKTRELIAVEWARPELKEAAQKWLDTFTDGKANAEATKAYVAALMASIATVDELADVPQFAEHAAELKAKGEKFCDCAACKLAAEILDKKEYLAKKSQ
;
A
#
# COMPACT_ATOMS: atom_id res chain seq x y z
N VAL A 1 11.70 19.00 10.20
CA VAL A 1 10.97 18.40 9.07
C VAL A 1 10.76 16.92 9.36
N THR A 2 11.79 16.10 9.53
CA THR A 2 11.70 14.64 9.74
C THR A 2 10.91 14.23 10.98
N GLN A 3 10.91 15.02 12.05
CA GLN A 3 10.10 14.74 13.25
C GLN A 3 8.58 14.87 13.01
N LEU A 4 8.19 15.71 12.06
CA LEU A 4 6.76 15.96 11.76
C LEU A 4 6.26 15.18 10.56
N PHE A 5 7.14 14.84 9.62
CA PHE A 5 6.77 14.28 8.33
C PHE A 5 7.57 13.04 7.95
N GLY A 6 8.42 12.54 8.86
CA GLY A 6 9.36 11.45 8.57
C GLY A 6 8.69 10.18 8.05
N ASP A 7 7.52 9.83 8.59
CA ASP A 7 6.71 8.70 8.15
C ASP A 7 6.18 8.80 6.71
N ARG A 8 6.30 9.99 6.10
CA ARG A 8 5.82 10.33 4.75
C ARG A 8 6.93 10.76 3.81
N MET A 9 8.18 10.65 4.23
CA MET A 9 9.33 11.16 3.48
C MET A 9 10.12 10.03 2.85
N TYR A 10 10.57 10.30 1.62
CA TYR A 10 11.69 9.61 0.99
C TYR A 10 12.86 10.57 0.94
N ILE A 11 14.02 10.10 1.37
CA ILE A 11 15.24 10.89 1.39
C ILE A 11 16.26 10.19 0.51
N SER A 12 16.66 10.87 -0.56
CA SER A 12 17.77 10.47 -1.39
C SER A 12 18.97 11.33 -1.04
N ASN A 13 20.10 10.71 -0.79
CA ASN A 13 21.35 11.40 -0.44
C ASN A 13 22.48 10.89 -1.33
N ALA A 14 23.37 11.79 -1.75
CA ALA A 14 24.59 11.42 -2.45
C ALA A 14 25.69 11.08 -1.44
N THR A 15 26.58 10.16 -1.82
CA THR A 15 27.79 9.87 -1.04
C THR A 15 28.70 11.09 -0.99
N GLY A 16 29.07 11.53 0.20
CA GLY A 16 29.88 12.72 0.40
C GLY A 16 29.90 13.18 1.85
N CYS A 17 30.11 14.50 2.07
CA CYS A 17 30.19 15.07 3.42
C CYS A 17 28.93 14.86 4.24
N SER A 18 27.76 14.87 3.64
CA SER A 18 26.49 14.59 4.32
C SER A 18 26.40 13.16 4.87
N SER A 19 27.02 12.19 4.20
CA SER A 19 27.12 10.83 4.68
C SER A 19 28.12 10.70 5.84
N ILE A 20 29.14 11.54 5.89
CA ILE A 20 30.17 11.53 6.92
C ILE A 20 29.66 12.18 8.20
N TRP A 21 29.12 13.39 8.15
CA TRP A 21 28.58 14.05 9.35
C TRP A 21 27.28 13.43 9.85
N GLY A 22 26.52 12.77 9.00
CA GLY A 22 25.36 11.95 9.37
C GLY A 22 25.75 10.63 10.04
N GLY A 23 27.02 10.25 9.97
CA GLY A 23 27.56 9.02 10.50
C GLY A 23 27.28 7.77 9.64
N PRO A 24 27.84 6.63 10.02
CA PRO A 24 27.55 5.35 9.37
C PRO A 24 26.08 4.99 9.54
N GLY A 25 25.55 4.10 8.67
CA GLY A 25 24.14 3.73 8.65
C GLY A 25 23.55 3.32 10.00
N ALA A 26 24.37 2.69 10.86
CA ALA A 26 23.95 2.31 12.23
C ALA A 26 23.76 3.52 13.18
N THR A 27 24.30 4.67 12.86
CA THR A 27 24.20 5.91 13.64
C THR A 27 23.53 7.03 12.85
N SER A 28 22.74 6.66 11.83
CA SER A 28 21.98 7.61 11.02
C SER A 28 21.14 8.54 11.89
N PRO A 29 21.05 9.86 11.56
CA PRO A 29 20.16 10.78 12.25
C PRO A 29 18.67 10.47 12.02
N TYR A 30 18.36 9.59 11.09
CA TYR A 30 17.00 9.16 10.80
C TYR A 30 16.68 7.92 11.61
N CYS A 31 15.63 8.00 12.42
CA CYS A 31 15.16 6.90 13.25
C CYS A 31 13.65 6.72 13.11
N THR A 32 13.18 5.59 13.59
CA THR A 32 11.74 5.32 13.68
C THR A 32 11.15 5.89 14.97
N ASP A 33 9.87 6.21 14.93
CA ASP A 33 9.06 6.52 16.11
C ASP A 33 8.74 5.24 16.91
N LYS A 34 7.98 5.41 18.00
CA LYS A 34 7.55 4.29 18.87
C LYS A 34 6.69 3.24 18.15
N ASN A 35 6.12 3.57 16.98
CA ASN A 35 5.30 2.68 16.17
C ASN A 35 6.10 2.01 15.03
N GLY A 36 7.40 2.26 14.96
CA GLY A 36 8.27 1.75 13.89
C GLY A 36 8.23 2.55 12.59
N HIS A 37 7.60 3.72 12.56
CA HIS A 37 7.52 4.58 11.39
C HIS A 37 8.66 5.61 11.37
N GLY A 38 9.21 5.84 10.19
CA GLY A 38 10.27 6.82 9.96
C GLY A 38 10.49 7.08 8.48
N PRO A 39 11.44 7.95 8.11
CA PRO A 39 11.74 8.21 6.71
C PRO A 39 12.38 7.00 6.04
N ALA A 40 11.95 6.70 4.82
CA ALA A 40 12.69 5.83 3.93
C ALA A 40 13.86 6.63 3.34
N TRP A 41 15.10 6.21 3.61
CA TRP A 41 16.27 6.92 3.12
C TRP A 41 17.33 5.94 2.59
N CYS A 42 18.12 6.41 1.66
CA CYS A 42 19.27 5.69 1.14
C CYS A 42 20.31 6.67 0.58
N ASN A 43 21.55 6.19 0.49
CA ASN A 43 22.62 6.91 -0.16
C ASN A 43 22.88 6.29 -1.54
N SER A 44 23.00 7.13 -2.57
CA SER A 44 23.63 6.77 -3.80
C SER A 44 25.12 6.47 -3.57
N LEU A 45 25.67 5.49 -4.28
CA LEU A 45 27.10 5.21 -4.26
C LEU A 45 27.91 6.23 -5.08
N PHE A 46 27.25 7.01 -5.91
CA PHE A 46 27.81 8.03 -6.78
C PHE A 46 27.14 9.38 -6.51
N GLU A 47 27.71 10.45 -7.04
CA GLU A 47 27.17 11.80 -6.92
C GLU A 47 25.97 12.06 -7.88
N ASP A 48 25.14 11.05 -8.12
CA ASP A 48 23.99 11.02 -9.03
C ASP A 48 22.65 11.16 -8.27
N ASN A 49 22.60 12.01 -7.26
CA ASN A 49 21.46 12.12 -6.34
C ASN A 49 20.15 12.49 -7.04
N ALA A 50 20.21 13.30 -8.10
CA ALA A 50 19.02 13.70 -8.86
C ALA A 50 18.39 12.51 -9.58
N GLU A 51 19.20 11.71 -10.25
CA GLU A 51 18.78 10.50 -10.97
C GLU A 51 18.24 9.44 -10.00
N HIS A 52 18.90 9.26 -8.85
CA HIS A 52 18.46 8.38 -7.79
C HIS A 52 17.09 8.79 -7.23
N GLY A 53 16.92 10.08 -6.90
CA GLY A 53 15.64 10.62 -6.41
C GLY A 53 14.53 10.48 -7.44
N PHE A 54 14.86 10.73 -8.71
CA PHE A 54 13.92 10.55 -9.82
C PHE A 54 13.52 9.08 -10.01
N GLY A 55 14.47 8.15 -9.92
CA GLY A 55 14.19 6.70 -9.96
C GLY A 55 13.27 6.25 -8.83
N MET A 56 13.46 6.74 -7.61
CA MET A 56 12.57 6.47 -6.48
C MET A 56 11.16 7.00 -6.74
N PHE A 57 11.04 8.20 -7.31
CA PHE A 57 9.74 8.79 -7.67
C PHE A 57 9.02 7.94 -8.72
N ILE A 58 9.69 7.59 -9.82
CA ILE A 58 9.10 6.76 -10.88
C ILE A 58 8.68 5.39 -10.34
N GLY A 59 9.50 4.76 -9.50
CA GLY A 59 9.16 3.47 -8.89
C GLY A 59 7.88 3.54 -8.06
N GLN A 60 7.67 4.61 -7.31
CA GLN A 60 6.44 4.81 -6.56
C GLN A 60 5.22 5.08 -7.43
N GLU A 61 5.37 5.93 -8.45
CA GLU A 61 4.27 6.19 -9.38
C GLU A 61 3.83 4.90 -10.07
N LYS A 62 4.81 4.04 -10.47
CA LYS A 62 4.48 2.73 -11.04
C LYS A 62 3.71 1.82 -10.08
N LEU A 63 4.13 1.74 -8.81
CA LEU A 63 3.41 0.96 -7.80
C LEU A 63 1.97 1.46 -7.60
N ARG A 64 1.76 2.76 -7.70
CA ARG A 64 0.44 3.38 -7.58
C ARG A 64 -0.43 3.13 -8.80
N GLU A 65 0.15 3.19 -10.00
CA GLU A 65 -0.55 2.81 -11.23
C GLU A 65 -0.99 1.34 -11.18
N ASP A 66 -0.11 0.42 -10.78
CA ASP A 66 -0.43 -1.00 -10.61
C ASP A 66 -1.59 -1.20 -9.63
N LEU A 67 -1.64 -0.42 -8.53
CA LEU A 67 -2.77 -0.46 -7.60
C LEU A 67 -4.06 0.09 -8.21
N ALA A 68 -3.97 1.14 -9.03
CA ALA A 68 -5.13 1.66 -9.74
C ALA A 68 -5.68 0.65 -10.76
N ASP A 69 -4.80 -0.08 -11.46
CA ASP A 69 -5.20 -1.13 -12.39
C ASP A 69 -5.88 -2.29 -11.66
N LYS A 70 -5.30 -2.77 -10.55
CA LYS A 70 -5.95 -3.80 -9.70
C LYS A 70 -7.29 -3.32 -9.14
N THR A 71 -7.43 -2.05 -8.82
CA THR A 71 -8.69 -1.48 -8.36
C THR A 71 -9.74 -1.48 -9.48
N ARG A 72 -9.35 -1.19 -10.72
CA ARG A 72 -10.24 -1.30 -11.89
C ARG A 72 -10.68 -2.75 -12.11
N GLU A 73 -9.75 -3.70 -12.02
CA GLU A 73 -10.07 -5.13 -12.07
C GLU A 73 -11.06 -5.53 -10.98
N LEU A 74 -10.87 -5.07 -9.74
CA LEU A 74 -11.76 -5.32 -8.62
C LEU A 74 -13.18 -4.80 -8.86
N ILE A 75 -13.31 -3.59 -9.41
CA ILE A 75 -14.62 -3.02 -9.78
C ILE A 75 -15.31 -3.86 -10.86
N ALA A 76 -14.54 -4.41 -11.79
CA ALA A 76 -15.05 -5.24 -12.88
C ALA A 76 -15.54 -6.63 -12.41
N VAL A 77 -15.15 -7.09 -11.22
CA VAL A 77 -15.65 -8.36 -10.67
C VAL A 77 -17.16 -8.24 -10.40
N GLU A 78 -17.96 -9.07 -11.05
CA GLU A 78 -19.44 -8.99 -11.02
C GLU A 78 -20.00 -9.08 -9.60
N TRP A 79 -19.50 -10.03 -8.82
CA TRP A 79 -19.96 -10.33 -7.44
C TRP A 79 -19.25 -9.56 -6.34
N ALA A 80 -18.38 -8.62 -6.65
CA ALA A 80 -17.79 -7.75 -5.63
C ALA A 80 -18.88 -6.85 -5.00
N ARG A 81 -18.80 -6.67 -3.68
CA ARG A 81 -19.81 -5.92 -2.92
C ARG A 81 -20.01 -4.51 -3.46
N PRO A 82 -21.25 -4.03 -3.59
CA PRO A 82 -21.52 -2.69 -4.13
C PRO A 82 -20.81 -1.56 -3.38
N GLU A 83 -20.77 -1.65 -2.05
CA GLU A 83 -20.10 -0.66 -1.18
C GLU A 83 -18.60 -0.58 -1.45
N LEU A 84 -17.97 -1.75 -1.72
CA LEU A 84 -16.57 -1.80 -2.09
C LEU A 84 -16.34 -1.16 -3.46
N LYS A 85 -17.19 -1.44 -4.45
CA LYS A 85 -17.09 -0.84 -5.79
C LYS A 85 -17.24 0.68 -5.74
N GLU A 86 -18.18 1.18 -4.94
CA GLU A 86 -18.40 2.62 -4.77
C GLU A 86 -17.18 3.31 -4.11
N ALA A 87 -16.64 2.72 -3.04
CA ALA A 87 -15.47 3.24 -2.38
C ALA A 87 -14.21 3.19 -3.28
N ALA A 88 -14.05 2.12 -4.05
CA ALA A 88 -12.99 1.96 -5.03
C ALA A 88 -13.08 3.00 -6.15
N GLN A 89 -14.28 3.25 -6.68
CA GLN A 89 -14.49 4.26 -7.72
C GLN A 89 -14.19 5.66 -7.20
N LYS A 90 -14.67 6.03 -6.01
CA LYS A 90 -14.36 7.31 -5.39
C LYS A 90 -12.84 7.51 -5.20
N TRP A 91 -12.13 6.45 -4.82
CA TRP A 91 -10.68 6.51 -4.71
C TRP A 91 -10.01 6.70 -6.07
N LEU A 92 -10.43 5.95 -7.10
CA LEU A 92 -9.90 6.09 -8.47
C LEU A 92 -10.13 7.50 -9.03
N ASP A 93 -11.27 8.11 -8.79
CA ASP A 93 -11.56 9.46 -9.24
C ASP A 93 -10.56 10.46 -8.64
N THR A 94 -10.25 10.32 -7.34
CA THR A 94 -9.23 11.17 -6.70
C THR A 94 -7.81 10.88 -7.20
N PHE A 95 -7.53 9.64 -7.57
CA PHE A 95 -6.24 9.26 -8.15
C PHE A 95 -6.06 9.90 -9.53
N THR A 96 -7.08 9.84 -10.39
CA THR A 96 -7.05 10.40 -11.74
C THR A 96 -6.91 11.93 -11.70
N ASP A 97 -7.59 12.61 -10.79
CA ASP A 97 -7.50 14.06 -10.61
C ASP A 97 -6.18 14.52 -9.99
N GLY A 98 -5.30 13.60 -9.61
CA GLY A 98 -4.03 13.90 -8.97
C GLY A 98 -4.17 14.50 -7.57
N LYS A 99 -5.38 14.55 -7.01
CA LYS A 99 -5.67 15.07 -5.68
C LYS A 99 -5.64 13.94 -4.67
N ALA A 100 -4.73 14.05 -3.69
CA ALA A 100 -4.76 13.11 -2.56
C ALA A 100 -6.02 13.40 -1.72
N ASN A 101 -6.88 12.40 -1.57
CA ASN A 101 -8.01 12.47 -0.65
C ASN A 101 -7.84 11.41 0.44
N ALA A 102 -7.36 11.83 1.60
CA ALA A 102 -7.13 10.95 2.74
C ALA A 102 -8.43 10.28 3.22
N GLU A 103 -9.58 10.94 3.05
CA GLU A 103 -10.89 10.41 3.43
C GLU A 103 -11.33 9.30 2.47
N ALA A 104 -11.21 9.52 1.17
CA ALA A 104 -11.50 8.49 0.16
C ALA A 104 -10.57 7.28 0.33
N THR A 105 -9.29 7.50 0.61
CA THR A 105 -8.34 6.43 0.88
C THR A 105 -8.72 5.63 2.13
N LYS A 106 -9.08 6.30 3.24
CA LYS A 106 -9.52 5.62 4.46
C LYS A 106 -10.80 4.82 4.25
N ALA A 107 -11.77 5.40 3.56
CA ALA A 107 -13.02 4.73 3.23
C ALA A 107 -12.77 3.49 2.35
N TYR A 108 -11.91 3.60 1.36
CA TYR A 108 -11.56 2.49 0.49
C TYR A 108 -10.83 1.36 1.24
N VAL A 109 -9.84 1.68 2.07
CA VAL A 109 -9.15 0.68 2.90
C VAL A 109 -10.12 -0.01 3.86
N ALA A 110 -11.03 0.74 4.48
CA ALA A 110 -12.06 0.15 5.36
C ALA A 110 -13.01 -0.79 4.58
N ALA A 111 -13.43 -0.41 3.38
CA ALA A 111 -14.27 -1.23 2.52
C ALA A 111 -13.55 -2.51 2.06
N LEU A 112 -12.26 -2.41 1.71
CA LEU A 112 -11.42 -3.57 1.39
C LEU A 112 -11.36 -4.55 2.56
N MET A 113 -11.06 -4.06 3.76
CA MET A 113 -10.97 -4.90 4.97
C MET A 113 -12.31 -5.58 5.28
N ALA A 114 -13.43 -4.87 5.12
CA ALA A 114 -14.76 -5.41 5.35
C ALA A 114 -15.24 -6.39 4.26
N SER A 115 -14.61 -6.39 3.10
CA SER A 115 -15.01 -7.23 1.96
C SER A 115 -14.33 -8.59 1.91
N ILE A 116 -13.18 -8.74 2.57
CA ILE A 116 -12.43 -10.01 2.60
C ILE A 116 -13.10 -10.93 3.62
N ALA A 117 -13.69 -12.01 3.11
CA ALA A 117 -14.26 -13.05 3.97
C ALA A 117 -13.13 -13.94 4.53
N THR A 118 -13.17 -14.19 5.82
CA THR A 118 -12.31 -15.19 6.46
C THR A 118 -12.77 -16.60 6.14
N VAL A 119 -11.86 -17.57 6.24
CA VAL A 119 -12.22 -18.99 6.02
C VAL A 119 -13.26 -19.46 7.05
N ASP A 120 -13.23 -18.92 8.27
CA ASP A 120 -14.22 -19.28 9.30
C ASP A 120 -15.61 -18.73 8.96
N GLU A 121 -15.72 -17.49 8.49
CA GLU A 121 -16.99 -16.92 7.98
C GLU A 121 -17.52 -17.68 6.76
N LEU A 122 -16.62 -18.17 5.91
CA LEU A 122 -17.01 -18.98 4.76
C LEU A 122 -17.56 -20.35 5.18
N ALA A 123 -17.02 -20.94 6.25
CA ALA A 123 -17.47 -22.22 6.80
C ALA A 123 -18.88 -22.16 7.39
N ASP A 124 -19.31 -21.00 7.86
CA ASP A 124 -20.66 -20.78 8.40
C ASP A 124 -21.74 -20.77 7.30
N VAL A 125 -21.34 -20.70 6.03
CA VAL A 125 -22.26 -20.75 4.88
C VAL A 125 -22.31 -22.16 4.32
N PRO A 126 -23.44 -22.90 4.44
CA PRO A 126 -23.52 -24.33 4.12
C PRO A 126 -23.01 -24.71 2.71
N GLN A 127 -23.27 -23.85 1.72
CA GLN A 127 -22.86 -24.07 0.33
C GLN A 127 -21.35 -23.89 0.09
N PHE A 128 -20.61 -23.31 1.03
CA PHE A 128 -19.17 -23.09 0.95
C PHE A 128 -18.37 -23.84 2.01
N ALA A 129 -19.03 -24.63 2.87
CA ALA A 129 -18.40 -25.31 4.00
C ALA A 129 -17.30 -26.30 3.56
N GLU A 130 -17.51 -27.06 2.46
CA GLU A 130 -16.50 -27.97 1.92
C GLU A 130 -15.27 -27.18 1.39
N HIS A 131 -15.51 -26.12 0.64
CA HIS A 131 -14.45 -25.26 0.13
C HIS A 131 -13.66 -24.56 1.25
N ALA A 132 -14.35 -24.12 2.30
CA ALA A 132 -13.72 -23.55 3.49
C ALA A 132 -12.82 -24.58 4.21
N ALA A 133 -13.25 -25.84 4.28
CA ALA A 133 -12.45 -26.93 4.85
C ALA A 133 -11.16 -27.19 4.03
N GLU A 134 -11.25 -27.16 2.70
CA GLU A 134 -10.08 -27.27 1.82
C GLU A 134 -9.10 -26.12 2.01
N LEU A 135 -9.58 -24.87 2.08
CA LEU A 135 -8.75 -23.69 2.31
C LEU A 135 -8.05 -23.76 3.68
N LYS A 136 -8.79 -24.21 4.70
CA LYS A 136 -8.23 -24.40 6.05
C LYS A 136 -7.17 -25.48 6.09
N ALA A 137 -7.34 -26.57 5.35
CA ALA A 137 -6.34 -27.63 5.21
C ALA A 137 -5.05 -27.14 4.50
N LYS A 138 -5.16 -26.17 3.60
CA LYS A 138 -4.04 -25.50 2.93
C LYS A 138 -3.38 -24.40 3.78
N GLY A 139 -3.95 -24.09 4.95
CA GLY A 139 -3.45 -23.04 5.85
C GLY A 139 -3.83 -21.62 5.41
N GLU A 140 -4.78 -21.49 4.48
CA GLU A 140 -5.27 -20.17 4.05
C GLU A 140 -6.13 -19.53 5.14
N LYS A 141 -6.04 -18.22 5.26
CA LYS A 141 -6.80 -17.43 6.25
C LYS A 141 -8.05 -16.78 5.66
N PHE A 142 -8.08 -16.59 4.36
CA PHE A 142 -9.11 -15.84 3.65
C PHE A 142 -9.63 -16.60 2.45
N CYS A 143 -10.82 -16.22 2.01
CA CYS A 143 -11.44 -16.71 0.78
C CYS A 143 -10.52 -16.47 -0.43
N ASP A 144 -10.44 -17.44 -1.33
CA ASP A 144 -9.60 -17.41 -2.53
C ASP A 144 -10.34 -16.93 -3.79
N CYS A 145 -11.55 -16.41 -3.66
CA CYS A 145 -12.28 -15.85 -4.80
C CYS A 145 -11.56 -14.61 -5.37
N ALA A 146 -11.82 -14.31 -6.64
CA ALA A 146 -11.15 -13.22 -7.35
C ALA A 146 -11.25 -11.87 -6.62
N ALA A 147 -12.42 -11.53 -6.05
CA ALA A 147 -12.61 -10.30 -5.31
C ALA A 147 -11.76 -10.25 -4.02
N CYS A 148 -11.74 -11.34 -3.23
CA CYS A 148 -10.96 -11.42 -2.00
C CYS A 148 -9.46 -11.41 -2.28
N LYS A 149 -8.99 -12.11 -3.32
CA LYS A 149 -7.58 -12.07 -3.74
C LYS A 149 -7.13 -10.67 -4.14
N LEU A 150 -7.87 -10.00 -5.02
CA LEU A 150 -7.56 -8.63 -5.43
C LEU A 150 -7.59 -7.66 -4.23
N ALA A 151 -8.58 -7.78 -3.36
CA ALA A 151 -8.67 -6.97 -2.16
C ALA A 151 -7.48 -7.19 -1.22
N ALA A 152 -7.05 -8.44 -1.02
CA ALA A 152 -5.88 -8.77 -0.20
C ALA A 152 -4.58 -8.23 -0.82
N GLU A 153 -4.38 -8.37 -2.13
CA GLU A 153 -3.21 -7.84 -2.83
C GLU A 153 -3.13 -6.30 -2.80
N ILE A 154 -4.27 -5.62 -2.85
CA ILE A 154 -4.34 -4.16 -2.71
C ILE A 154 -4.02 -3.77 -1.27
N LEU A 155 -4.55 -4.48 -0.27
CA LEU A 155 -4.30 -4.21 1.14
C LEU A 155 -2.84 -4.44 1.55
N ASP A 156 -2.17 -5.42 0.96
CA ASP A 156 -0.74 -5.67 1.19
C ASP A 156 0.13 -4.46 0.83
N LYS A 157 -0.35 -3.64 -0.11
CA LYS A 157 0.32 -2.43 -0.59
C LYS A 157 -0.43 -1.14 -0.23
N LYS A 158 -1.25 -1.17 0.84
CA LYS A 158 -2.13 -0.05 1.22
C LYS A 158 -1.41 1.28 1.46
N GLU A 159 -0.14 1.27 1.84
CA GLU A 159 0.68 2.46 2.05
C GLU A 159 0.84 3.30 0.77
N TYR A 160 0.73 2.68 -0.40
CA TYR A 160 0.82 3.37 -1.69
C TYR A 160 -0.53 3.93 -2.18
N LEU A 161 -1.66 3.59 -1.53
CA LEU A 161 -2.97 4.15 -1.85
C LEU A 161 -3.08 5.63 -1.52
N ALA A 162 -2.39 6.08 -0.47
CA ALA A 162 -2.30 7.49 -0.14
C ALA A 162 -1.25 8.17 -1.01
N LYS A 163 -1.60 9.27 -1.68
CA LYS A 163 -0.60 10.13 -2.30
C LYS A 163 0.25 10.73 -1.18
N LYS A 164 1.53 10.42 -1.15
CA LYS A 164 2.45 11.16 -0.29
C LYS A 164 2.47 12.59 -0.82
N SER A 165 1.98 13.54 -0.04
CA SER A 165 1.99 14.97 -0.41
C SER A 165 3.41 15.37 -0.75
N GLN A 166 3.59 15.90 -1.95
CA GLN A 166 4.81 16.57 -2.37
C GLN A 166 5.04 17.80 -1.53
#